data_5382de5bd00a6ccfd2a7431fe5db5eb6
#
_entry.id   5382de5bd00a6ccfd2a7431fe5db5eb6
#
_cell.length_a   1.000
_cell.length_b   1.000
_cell.length_c   1.000
_cell.angle_alpha   90.00
_cell.angle_beta   90.00
_cell.angle_gamma   90.00
#
_symmetry.space_group_name_H-M   'P 1'
#
loop_
_entity.id
_entity.type
_entity.pdbx_description
1 polymer ?
#
loop_
_entity_poly.entity_id
_entity_poly.type
_entity_poly.pdbx_seq_one_letter_code
_entity_poly.pdbx_strand_id
1 'polypeptide(L)'
;LTGESRSAVLEIVSTDGVLKEEIHVSQLAEVFSENHHYKLPVVFQVLYVNKSDKNQYVEEGHLQKLLDKVNELYRNCGEDLGLEFVMATEDPEGNTLEEPGVNRVMWTTSTIDCQAFMNSYKEKRYLDLIWDPDRYINIMLYNFSDAGILGISEFPYTVAPDYLEGCEQWTGGVPTQDQLVSPRCVSINNRYIYEDNCPLTPETPDGNANYVAVTIAHELGHYLGLRHV
;
A
#
# COMPACT_ATOMS: atom_id res chain seq x y z
N LEU A 1 14.13 14.01 15.30
CA LEU A 1 13.03 14.94 15.61
C LEU A 1 12.86 14.93 17.13
N THR A 2 13.22 16.02 17.78
CA THR A 2 13.02 16.17 19.22
C THR A 2 11.56 16.45 19.46
N GLY A 3 10.89 15.60 20.27
CA GLY A 3 9.48 15.69 20.59
C GLY A 3 9.08 16.90 21.46
N GLU A 4 9.56 18.11 21.15
CA GLU A 4 9.18 19.32 21.84
C GLU A 4 8.15 20.12 21.06
N SER A 5 7.11 20.59 21.74
CA SER A 5 6.14 21.50 21.17
C SER A 5 6.83 22.80 20.74
N ARG A 6 6.52 23.30 19.58
CA ARG A 6 7.03 24.57 19.06
C ARG A 6 5.87 25.49 18.77
N SER A 7 6.07 26.77 19.05
CA SER A 7 5.11 27.82 18.67
C SER A 7 5.86 28.98 18.02
N ALA A 8 5.23 29.57 17.04
CA ALA A 8 5.68 30.78 16.38
C ALA A 8 4.50 31.73 16.17
N VAL A 9 4.79 33.01 16.18
CA VAL A 9 3.83 34.05 15.80
C VAL A 9 4.30 34.67 14.50
N LEU A 10 3.49 34.62 13.47
CA LEU A 10 3.69 35.31 12.21
C LEU A 10 2.94 36.62 12.25
N GLU A 11 3.65 37.72 12.12
CA GLU A 11 3.07 39.05 12.00
C GLU A 11 2.98 39.46 10.53
N ILE A 12 1.78 39.68 10.03
CA ILE A 12 1.53 40.18 8.67
C ILE A 12 1.22 41.66 8.78
N VAL A 13 2.09 42.49 8.18
CA VAL A 13 1.92 43.95 8.20
C VAL A 13 1.72 44.43 6.77
N SER A 14 0.71 45.26 6.54
CA SER A 14 0.55 45.92 5.24
C SER A 14 1.71 46.88 4.96
N THR A 15 2.00 47.13 3.69
CA THR A 15 3.12 47.98 3.25
C THR A 15 3.06 49.42 3.78
N ASP A 16 1.87 49.88 4.15
CA ASP A 16 1.61 51.18 4.78
C ASP A 16 1.60 51.13 6.31
N GLY A 17 1.76 49.95 6.91
CA GLY A 17 1.80 49.73 8.34
C GLY A 17 0.49 49.87 9.07
N VAL A 18 -0.61 50.03 8.34
CA VAL A 18 -1.95 50.31 8.94
C VAL A 18 -2.66 49.05 9.39
N LEU A 19 -2.45 47.92 8.68
CA LEU A 19 -3.03 46.63 9.03
C LEU A 19 -1.98 45.73 9.61
N LYS A 20 -2.26 45.16 10.76
CA LYS A 20 -1.46 44.14 11.43
C LYS A 20 -2.35 42.95 11.78
N GLU A 21 -1.91 41.76 11.38
CA GLU A 21 -2.55 40.51 11.74
C GLU A 21 -1.50 39.57 12.32
N GLU A 22 -1.83 38.91 13.43
CA GLU A 22 -0.96 37.89 14.04
C GLU A 22 -1.57 36.52 13.82
N ILE A 23 -0.76 35.62 13.23
CA ILE A 23 -1.10 34.21 13.08
C ILE A 23 -0.26 33.42 14.08
N HIS A 24 -0.95 32.82 15.06
CA HIS A 24 -0.31 31.89 16.00
C HIS A 24 -0.23 30.51 15.37
N VAL A 25 0.99 30.05 15.09
CA VAL A 25 1.26 28.70 14.60
C VAL A 25 1.82 27.90 15.76
N SER A 26 1.15 26.80 16.10
CA SER A 26 1.65 25.87 17.11
C SER A 26 1.81 24.48 16.48
N GLN A 27 3.00 23.92 16.64
CA GLN A 27 3.26 22.51 16.41
C GLN A 27 3.28 21.84 17.79
N LEU A 28 2.27 21.01 18.05
CA LEU A 28 2.28 20.18 19.24
C LEU A 28 3.41 19.14 19.11
N ALA A 29 4.09 18.84 20.23
CA ALA A 29 4.93 17.67 20.28
C ALA A 29 4.02 16.47 20.00
N GLU A 30 4.32 15.70 18.95
CA GLU A 30 3.80 14.35 18.90
C GLU A 30 4.44 13.57 20.04
N VAL A 31 3.67 13.38 21.08
CA VAL A 31 3.98 12.36 22.07
C VAL A 31 3.70 11.06 21.33
N PHE A 32 4.73 10.43 20.77
CA PHE A 32 4.67 9.03 20.44
C PHE A 32 4.43 8.30 21.77
N SER A 33 3.15 8.06 22.09
CA SER A 33 2.85 7.14 23.16
C SER A 33 3.31 5.77 22.65
N GLU A 34 4.01 5.01 23.48
CA GLU A 34 4.48 3.65 23.20
C GLU A 34 3.35 2.66 22.83
N ASN A 35 2.13 3.13 22.60
CA ASN A 35 0.91 2.36 22.34
C ASN A 35 0.09 2.88 21.15
N HIS A 36 0.69 3.55 20.16
CA HIS A 36 -0.05 3.88 18.92
C HIS A 36 -0.12 2.65 18.03
N HIS A 37 -1.31 2.09 17.89
CA HIS A 37 -1.63 1.09 16.89
C HIS A 37 -2.34 1.73 15.70
N TYR A 38 -1.66 1.72 14.56
CA TYR A 38 -2.22 2.20 13.29
C TYR A 38 -2.92 1.04 12.58
N LYS A 39 -4.21 1.23 12.27
CA LYS A 39 -4.98 0.30 11.43
C LYS A 39 -4.95 0.81 10.01
N LEU A 40 -4.36 0.03 9.11
CA LEU A 40 -4.21 0.35 7.70
C LEU A 40 -5.23 -0.45 6.88
N PRO A 41 -6.27 0.19 6.35
CA PRO A 41 -7.29 -0.49 5.56
C PRO A 41 -6.71 -1.03 4.25
N VAL A 42 -6.89 -2.33 4.01
CA VAL A 42 -6.43 -3.04 2.81
C VAL A 42 -7.63 -3.43 1.97
N VAL A 43 -7.51 -3.26 0.67
CA VAL A 43 -8.43 -3.82 -0.32
C VAL A 43 -7.65 -4.67 -1.33
N PHE A 44 -8.10 -5.90 -1.52
CA PHE A 44 -7.65 -6.78 -2.59
C PHE A 44 -8.50 -6.53 -3.84
N GLN A 45 -7.87 -6.02 -4.89
CA GLN A 45 -8.47 -5.84 -6.21
C GLN A 45 -8.28 -7.13 -7.02
N VAL A 46 -9.22 -8.02 -6.96
CA VAL A 46 -9.13 -9.37 -7.56
C VAL A 46 -9.58 -9.33 -9.01
N LEU A 47 -8.63 -9.34 -9.96
CA LEU A 47 -8.93 -9.35 -11.39
C LEU A 47 -9.13 -10.78 -11.87
N TYR A 48 -10.28 -11.08 -12.46
CA TYR A 48 -10.61 -12.40 -12.94
C TYR A 48 -11.22 -12.37 -14.35
N VAL A 49 -10.98 -13.42 -15.13
CA VAL A 49 -11.64 -13.69 -16.42
C VAL A 49 -12.60 -14.88 -16.27
N ASN A 50 -12.24 -15.83 -15.43
CA ASN A 50 -13.00 -17.06 -15.22
C ASN A 50 -13.28 -17.28 -13.72
N LYS A 51 -14.55 -17.23 -13.34
CA LYS A 51 -14.98 -17.48 -11.96
C LYS A 51 -14.73 -18.92 -11.48
N SER A 52 -14.55 -19.87 -12.39
CA SER A 52 -14.26 -21.26 -12.03
C SER A 52 -12.78 -21.53 -11.79
N ASP A 53 -11.92 -20.57 -12.10
CA ASP A 53 -10.49 -20.64 -11.80
C ASP A 53 -10.23 -20.10 -10.39
N LYS A 54 -9.90 -21.00 -9.46
CA LYS A 54 -9.70 -20.65 -8.05
C LYS A 54 -8.57 -19.64 -7.83
N ASN A 55 -7.57 -19.60 -8.71
CA ASN A 55 -6.48 -18.65 -8.59
C ASN A 55 -6.90 -17.24 -9.03
N GLN A 56 -7.84 -17.14 -9.99
CA GLN A 56 -8.38 -15.87 -10.44
C GLN A 56 -9.53 -15.39 -9.54
N TYR A 57 -10.45 -16.30 -9.19
CA TYR A 57 -11.61 -15.99 -8.35
C TYR A 57 -11.42 -16.63 -6.97
N VAL A 58 -10.50 -16.01 -6.20
CA VAL A 58 -10.08 -16.54 -4.89
C VAL A 58 -11.27 -16.82 -3.97
N GLU A 59 -11.24 -17.96 -3.27
CA GLU A 59 -12.31 -18.38 -2.36
C GLU A 59 -12.53 -17.37 -1.23
N GLU A 60 -13.78 -17.20 -0.85
CA GLU A 60 -14.17 -16.31 0.25
C GLU A 60 -13.43 -16.67 1.55
N GLY A 61 -12.96 -15.65 2.24
CA GLY A 61 -12.20 -15.76 3.49
C GLY A 61 -10.74 -16.21 3.34
N HIS A 62 -10.27 -16.59 2.14
CA HIS A 62 -8.86 -16.96 1.96
C HIS A 62 -7.93 -15.74 2.09
N LEU A 63 -8.33 -14.60 1.52
CA LEU A 63 -7.53 -13.36 1.58
C LEU A 63 -7.44 -12.81 3.01
N GLN A 64 -8.49 -12.97 3.82
CA GLN A 64 -8.42 -12.65 5.25
C GLN A 64 -7.36 -13.50 5.96
N LYS A 65 -7.34 -14.81 5.70
CA LYS A 65 -6.31 -15.70 6.31
C LYS A 65 -4.89 -15.31 5.89
N LEU A 66 -4.69 -14.87 4.65
CA LEU A 66 -3.39 -14.37 4.21
C LEU A 66 -3.01 -13.08 4.93
N LEU A 67 -3.94 -12.14 5.06
CA LEU A 67 -3.69 -10.88 5.77
C LEU A 67 -3.42 -11.11 7.26
N ASP A 68 -4.08 -12.09 7.89
CA ASP A 68 -3.80 -12.49 9.27
C ASP A 68 -2.36 -12.99 9.41
N LYS A 69 -1.88 -13.81 8.44
CA LYS A 69 -0.48 -14.26 8.39
C LYS A 69 0.51 -13.11 8.17
N VAL A 70 0.18 -12.15 7.31
CA VAL A 70 0.97 -10.93 7.11
C VAL A 70 1.11 -10.16 8.42
N ASN A 71 0.02 -9.94 9.13
CA ASN A 71 0.03 -9.29 10.43
C ASN A 71 0.87 -10.06 11.47
N GLU A 72 0.82 -11.40 11.41
CA GLU A 72 1.67 -12.24 12.26
C GLU A 72 3.16 -12.05 11.95
N LEU A 73 3.55 -11.99 10.67
CA LEU A 73 4.92 -11.74 10.24
C LEU A 73 5.42 -10.38 10.75
N TYR A 74 4.62 -9.32 10.62
CA TYR A 74 4.97 -7.99 11.09
C TYR A 74 5.08 -7.91 12.63
N ARG A 75 4.23 -8.62 13.38
CA ARG A 75 4.34 -8.71 14.85
C ARG A 75 5.57 -9.49 15.31
N ASN A 76 6.03 -10.47 14.53
CA ASN A 76 7.14 -11.34 14.89
C ASN A 76 8.51 -10.84 14.39
N CYS A 77 8.59 -9.64 13.83
CA CYS A 77 9.86 -9.07 13.34
C CYS A 77 10.81 -8.58 14.44
N GLY A 78 10.46 -8.78 15.71
CA GLY A 78 11.32 -8.51 16.88
C GLY A 78 10.93 -7.27 17.67
N GLU A 79 10.23 -6.32 17.08
CA GLU A 79 9.69 -5.13 17.75
C GLU A 79 8.23 -4.93 17.35
N ASP A 80 7.42 -4.42 18.27
CA ASP A 80 6.04 -4.03 17.94
C ASP A 80 6.06 -2.71 17.13
N LEU A 81 5.79 -2.83 15.85
CA LEU A 81 5.73 -1.66 14.96
C LEU A 81 4.47 -0.82 15.14
N GLY A 82 3.54 -1.26 15.97
CA GLY A 82 2.25 -0.60 16.15
C GLY A 82 1.40 -0.54 14.87
N LEU A 83 1.61 -1.47 13.93
CA LEU A 83 0.90 -1.54 12.66
C LEU A 83 0.00 -2.77 12.59
N GLU A 84 -1.22 -2.58 12.13
CA GLU A 84 -2.15 -3.66 11.83
C GLU A 84 -2.80 -3.41 10.46
N PHE A 85 -2.66 -4.34 9.55
CA PHE A 85 -3.40 -4.33 8.28
C PHE A 85 -4.79 -4.92 8.52
N VAL A 86 -5.84 -4.17 8.18
CA VAL A 86 -7.22 -4.59 8.38
C VAL A 86 -7.96 -4.61 7.05
N MET A 87 -8.88 -5.55 6.87
CA MET A 87 -9.74 -5.56 5.69
C MET A 87 -10.64 -4.33 5.68
N ALA A 88 -10.69 -3.61 4.54
CA ALA A 88 -11.63 -2.52 4.34
C ALA A 88 -13.08 -3.06 4.43
N THR A 89 -13.96 -2.35 5.12
CA THR A 89 -15.37 -2.77 5.28
C THR A 89 -16.31 -2.07 4.30
N GLU A 90 -15.86 -0.95 3.73
CA GLU A 90 -16.65 -0.11 2.84
C GLU A 90 -15.85 0.18 1.56
N ASP A 91 -16.58 0.41 0.46
CA ASP A 91 -16.02 0.92 -0.78
C ASP A 91 -15.79 2.45 -0.72
N PRO A 92 -15.19 3.09 -1.76
CA PRO A 92 -14.98 4.53 -1.78
C PRO A 92 -16.25 5.38 -1.66
N GLU A 93 -17.39 4.84 -2.07
CA GLU A 93 -18.71 5.46 -2.00
C GLU A 93 -19.39 5.27 -0.64
N GLY A 94 -18.81 4.48 0.27
CA GLY A 94 -19.33 4.19 1.61
C GLY A 94 -20.33 3.04 1.65
N ASN A 95 -20.43 2.22 0.60
CA ASN A 95 -21.23 1.02 0.63
C ASN A 95 -20.47 -0.11 1.32
N THR A 96 -21.17 -0.90 2.14
CA THR A 96 -20.59 -2.07 2.79
C THR A 96 -20.21 -3.13 1.74
N LEU A 97 -18.98 -3.63 1.83
CA LEU A 97 -18.50 -4.69 0.96
C LEU A 97 -19.15 -6.03 1.29
N GLU A 98 -19.50 -6.80 0.25
CA GLU A 98 -20.06 -8.14 0.40
C GLU A 98 -19.08 -9.08 1.12
N GLU A 99 -17.81 -9.03 0.72
CA GLU A 99 -16.69 -9.65 1.42
C GLU A 99 -15.72 -8.55 1.85
N PRO A 100 -15.47 -8.37 3.16
CA PRO A 100 -14.58 -7.32 3.64
C PRO A 100 -13.23 -7.36 2.96
N GLY A 101 -12.78 -6.19 2.49
CA GLY A 101 -11.49 -6.00 1.85
C GLY A 101 -11.32 -6.68 0.49
N VAL A 102 -12.40 -7.13 -0.16
CA VAL A 102 -12.30 -7.82 -1.46
C VAL A 102 -13.20 -7.16 -2.49
N ASN A 103 -12.57 -6.62 -3.53
CA ASN A 103 -13.25 -6.12 -4.73
C ASN A 103 -12.94 -7.01 -5.93
N ARG A 104 -13.94 -7.74 -6.43
CA ARG A 104 -13.78 -8.65 -7.57
C ARG A 104 -14.16 -7.97 -8.87
N VAL A 105 -13.20 -7.81 -9.77
CA VAL A 105 -13.37 -7.11 -11.05
C VAL A 105 -13.18 -8.08 -12.21
N MET A 106 -14.22 -8.23 -13.03
CA MET A 106 -14.08 -8.99 -14.28
C MET A 106 -13.18 -8.25 -15.25
N TRP A 107 -12.12 -8.93 -15.69
CA TRP A 107 -11.11 -8.36 -16.56
C TRP A 107 -11.14 -8.98 -17.95
N THR A 108 -10.45 -8.35 -18.90
CA THR A 108 -10.52 -8.74 -20.33
C THR A 108 -9.41 -9.70 -20.76
N THR A 109 -8.30 -9.78 -20.00
CA THR A 109 -7.14 -10.59 -20.33
C THR A 109 -6.78 -11.50 -19.16
N SER A 110 -6.41 -12.74 -19.47
CA SER A 110 -6.06 -13.74 -18.44
C SER A 110 -4.69 -13.50 -17.81
N THR A 111 -3.81 -12.76 -18.48
CA THR A 111 -2.48 -12.39 -17.98
C THR A 111 -2.20 -10.93 -18.23
N ILE A 112 -1.44 -10.31 -17.34
CA ILE A 112 -1.00 -8.92 -17.43
C ILE A 112 0.51 -8.88 -17.17
N ASP A 113 1.25 -8.11 -17.95
CA ASP A 113 2.64 -7.77 -17.65
C ASP A 113 2.66 -6.84 -16.44
N CYS A 114 3.20 -7.32 -15.31
CA CYS A 114 3.18 -6.57 -14.05
C CYS A 114 4.06 -5.32 -14.11
N GLN A 115 5.18 -5.34 -14.83
CA GLN A 115 6.04 -4.17 -15.00
C GLN A 115 5.34 -3.11 -15.86
N ALA A 116 4.69 -3.54 -16.96
CA ALA A 116 3.88 -2.63 -17.76
C ALA A 116 2.70 -2.08 -16.98
N PHE A 117 2.03 -2.88 -16.15
CA PHE A 117 0.96 -2.44 -15.27
C PHE A 117 1.47 -1.35 -14.30
N MET A 118 2.57 -1.61 -13.59
CA MET A 118 3.13 -0.68 -12.61
C MET A 118 3.72 0.59 -13.24
N ASN A 119 4.09 0.57 -14.54
CA ASN A 119 4.61 1.72 -15.28
C ASN A 119 3.57 2.41 -16.18
N SER A 120 2.36 1.88 -16.30
CA SER A 120 1.34 2.40 -17.21
C SER A 120 0.16 3.07 -16.50
N TYR A 121 0.41 3.73 -15.39
CA TYR A 121 -0.60 4.50 -14.68
C TYR A 121 -1.38 5.49 -15.57
N LYS A 122 -0.84 5.85 -16.72
CA LYS A 122 -1.52 6.68 -17.76
C LYS A 122 -2.69 5.96 -18.43
N GLU A 123 -2.77 4.63 -18.31
CA GLU A 123 -3.94 3.90 -18.80
C GLU A 123 -5.09 4.01 -17.80
N LYS A 124 -6.06 4.87 -18.11
CA LYS A 124 -7.22 5.13 -17.25
C LYS A 124 -7.87 3.85 -16.68
N ARG A 125 -7.93 2.78 -17.47
CA ARG A 125 -8.51 1.50 -17.04
C ARG A 125 -7.81 0.87 -15.83
N TYR A 126 -6.51 1.14 -15.63
CA TYR A 126 -5.78 0.66 -14.45
C TYR A 126 -5.96 1.61 -13.27
N LEU A 127 -6.00 2.91 -13.55
CA LEU A 127 -6.27 3.91 -12.51
C LEU A 127 -7.67 3.76 -11.91
N ASP A 128 -8.67 3.42 -12.73
CA ASP A 128 -10.04 3.19 -12.28
C ASP A 128 -10.15 1.98 -11.32
N LEU A 129 -9.12 1.12 -11.25
CA LEU A 129 -9.07 0.00 -10.31
C LEU A 129 -8.50 0.39 -8.95
N ILE A 130 -7.75 1.48 -8.87
CA ILE A 130 -7.08 1.90 -7.64
C ILE A 130 -8.03 2.77 -6.83
N TRP A 131 -8.42 2.27 -5.68
CA TRP A 131 -9.16 3.08 -4.71
C TRP A 131 -8.24 4.11 -4.09
N ASP A 132 -8.81 5.21 -3.60
CA ASP A 132 -8.07 6.33 -3.00
C ASP A 132 -6.93 5.83 -2.07
N PRO A 133 -5.67 5.97 -2.49
CA PRO A 133 -4.55 5.41 -1.75
C PRO A 133 -4.21 6.18 -0.47
N ASP A 134 -4.87 7.30 -0.20
CA ASP A 134 -4.80 7.99 1.08
C ASP A 134 -5.74 7.37 2.13
N ARG A 135 -6.65 6.48 1.67
CA ARG A 135 -7.63 5.77 2.51
C ARG A 135 -7.43 4.25 2.51
N TYR A 136 -6.88 3.69 1.44
CA TYR A 136 -6.77 2.24 1.24
C TYR A 136 -5.40 1.85 0.73
N ILE A 137 -4.85 0.77 1.27
CA ILE A 137 -3.75 0.06 0.63
C ILE A 137 -4.36 -0.87 -0.42
N ASN A 138 -4.09 -0.60 -1.69
CA ASN A 138 -4.56 -1.43 -2.79
C ASN A 138 -3.59 -2.58 -3.05
N ILE A 139 -4.04 -3.83 -2.91
CA ILE A 139 -3.30 -5.03 -3.31
C ILE A 139 -3.97 -5.62 -4.54
N MET A 140 -3.30 -5.47 -5.70
CA MET A 140 -3.79 -5.98 -6.97
C MET A 140 -3.47 -7.46 -7.11
N LEU A 141 -4.47 -8.28 -7.36
CA LEU A 141 -4.31 -9.72 -7.61
C LEU A 141 -4.67 -10.03 -9.07
N TYR A 142 -3.67 -10.42 -9.85
CA TYR A 142 -3.85 -10.85 -11.24
C TYR A 142 -2.75 -11.81 -11.64
N ASN A 143 -2.95 -12.56 -12.72
CA ASN A 143 -1.96 -13.49 -13.23
C ASN A 143 -0.90 -12.72 -14.01
N PHE A 144 0.35 -12.76 -13.55
CA PHE A 144 1.47 -12.13 -14.24
C PHE A 144 1.85 -12.92 -15.49
N SER A 145 2.22 -12.22 -16.56
CA SER A 145 2.75 -12.86 -17.77
C SER A 145 4.10 -13.53 -17.51
N ASP A 146 4.91 -12.97 -16.60
CA ASP A 146 6.14 -13.61 -16.11
C ASP A 146 5.86 -14.40 -14.83
N ALA A 147 5.98 -15.72 -14.92
CA ALA A 147 5.77 -16.62 -13.80
C ALA A 147 6.89 -16.56 -12.75
N GLY A 148 8.05 -16.01 -13.09
CA GLY A 148 9.18 -15.86 -12.16
C GLY A 148 9.02 -14.69 -11.18
N ILE A 149 8.06 -13.79 -11.43
CA ILE A 149 7.78 -12.64 -10.55
C ILE A 149 6.60 -12.99 -9.66
N LEU A 150 6.79 -12.92 -8.34
CA LEU A 150 5.77 -13.24 -7.34
C LEU A 150 4.98 -12.01 -6.93
N GLY A 151 5.63 -10.87 -6.81
CA GLY A 151 5.05 -9.58 -6.46
C GLY A 151 5.88 -8.43 -7.01
N ILE A 152 5.33 -7.24 -6.97
CA ILE A 152 5.99 -5.98 -7.32
C ILE A 152 5.29 -4.83 -6.60
N SER A 153 6.06 -3.91 -6.07
CA SER A 153 5.58 -2.71 -5.41
C SER A 153 6.44 -1.50 -5.75
N GLU A 154 5.87 -0.32 -5.58
CA GLU A 154 6.59 0.93 -5.69
C GLU A 154 6.89 1.52 -4.32
N PHE A 155 7.98 2.28 -4.24
CA PHE A 155 8.34 3.00 -3.03
C PHE A 155 7.47 4.24 -2.86
N PRO A 156 7.18 4.63 -1.61
CA PRO A 156 6.51 5.89 -1.34
C PRO A 156 7.42 7.08 -1.69
N TYR A 157 6.84 8.26 -1.79
CA TYR A 157 7.59 9.50 -2.04
C TYR A 157 7.37 10.50 -0.90
N THR A 158 8.34 11.40 -0.73
CA THR A 158 8.21 12.62 0.07
C THR A 158 8.34 13.84 -0.80
N VAL A 159 7.74 14.95 -0.38
CA VAL A 159 7.80 16.22 -1.12
C VAL A 159 8.88 17.11 -0.50
N ALA A 160 9.77 17.63 -1.35
CA ALA A 160 10.80 18.56 -0.89
C ALA A 160 10.16 19.81 -0.20
N PRO A 161 10.76 20.34 0.89
CA PRO A 161 12.08 20.02 1.41
C PRO A 161 12.15 18.80 2.34
N ASP A 162 11.03 18.15 2.62
CA ASP A 162 10.98 17.03 3.52
C ASP A 162 11.70 15.81 2.90
N TYR A 163 12.42 15.10 3.74
CA TYR A 163 13.09 13.86 3.36
C TYR A 163 12.79 12.79 4.42
N LEU A 164 12.38 11.63 3.96
CA LEU A 164 12.23 10.45 4.78
C LEU A 164 13.02 9.31 4.14
N GLU A 165 13.87 8.67 4.92
CA GLU A 165 14.65 7.52 4.45
C GLU A 165 13.70 6.41 3.97
N GLY A 166 14.03 5.76 2.86
CA GLY A 166 13.19 4.77 2.21
C GLY A 166 12.22 5.34 1.18
N CYS A 167 11.90 6.64 1.24
CA CYS A 167 11.04 7.31 0.27
C CYS A 167 11.82 7.92 -0.89
N GLU A 168 11.18 8.05 -2.04
CA GLU A 168 11.69 8.84 -3.15
C GLU A 168 11.38 10.32 -2.93
N GLN A 169 12.35 11.22 -3.22
CA GLN A 169 12.12 12.64 -3.05
C GLN A 169 11.52 13.26 -4.31
N TRP A 170 10.36 13.85 -4.18
CA TRP A 170 9.71 14.61 -5.24
C TRP A 170 10.00 16.13 -5.08
N THR A 171 10.47 16.77 -6.14
CA THR A 171 10.94 18.18 -6.09
C THR A 171 9.94 19.20 -6.65
N GLY A 172 8.80 18.80 -7.15
CA GLY A 172 7.82 19.63 -7.86
C GLY A 172 6.58 20.04 -7.06
N GLY A 173 6.60 19.98 -5.71
CA GLY A 173 5.39 20.10 -4.88
C GLY A 173 4.66 18.76 -4.79
N VAL A 174 3.45 18.72 -4.25
CA VAL A 174 2.66 17.47 -4.20
C VAL A 174 2.33 17.03 -5.63
N PRO A 175 2.77 15.84 -6.08
CA PRO A 175 2.50 15.39 -7.44
C PRO A 175 1.02 15.12 -7.62
N THR A 176 0.51 15.48 -8.79
CA THR A 176 -0.80 15.02 -9.22
C THR A 176 -0.74 13.56 -9.61
N GLN A 177 -1.88 12.86 -9.64
CA GLN A 177 -1.96 11.46 -10.08
C GLN A 177 -1.33 11.26 -11.47
N ASP A 178 -1.46 12.23 -12.37
CA ASP A 178 -0.88 12.18 -13.72
C ASP A 178 0.65 12.33 -13.76
N GLN A 179 1.25 12.80 -12.68
CA GLN A 179 2.70 12.98 -12.56
C GLN A 179 3.39 11.78 -11.92
N LEU A 180 2.65 10.95 -11.22
CA LEU A 180 3.18 9.71 -10.64
C LEU A 180 3.47 8.72 -11.77
N VAL A 181 4.62 8.07 -11.73
CA VAL A 181 5.04 7.09 -12.74
C VAL A 181 4.34 5.76 -12.52
N SER A 182 4.00 5.47 -11.29
CA SER A 182 3.46 4.20 -10.86
C SER A 182 2.16 4.37 -10.08
N PRO A 183 1.20 3.45 -10.21
CA PRO A 183 0.05 3.43 -9.33
C PRO A 183 0.48 3.12 -7.90
N ARG A 184 -0.05 3.85 -6.94
CA ARG A 184 0.20 3.59 -5.51
C ARG A 184 -0.52 2.31 -5.08
N CYS A 185 0.08 1.17 -5.39
CA CYS A 185 -0.46 -0.14 -5.05
C CYS A 185 0.65 -1.18 -4.95
N VAL A 186 0.29 -2.32 -4.41
CA VAL A 186 1.07 -3.55 -4.43
C VAL A 186 0.45 -4.47 -5.47
N SER A 187 1.24 -5.18 -6.29
CA SER A 187 0.76 -6.20 -7.21
C SER A 187 1.29 -7.57 -6.83
N ILE A 188 0.42 -8.56 -6.77
CA ILE A 188 0.74 -9.94 -6.39
C ILE A 188 0.28 -10.89 -7.50
N ASN A 189 1.14 -11.84 -7.86
CA ASN A 189 0.84 -12.85 -8.85
C ASN A 189 -0.15 -13.87 -8.29
N ASN A 190 -1.40 -13.82 -8.74
CA ASN A 190 -2.46 -14.68 -8.24
C ASN A 190 -2.28 -16.17 -8.60
N ARG A 191 -1.35 -16.51 -9.51
CA ARG A 191 -0.97 -17.88 -9.81
C ARG A 191 -0.57 -18.65 -8.56
N TYR A 192 0.03 -17.98 -7.60
CA TYR A 192 0.59 -18.52 -6.37
C TYR A 192 -0.23 -18.19 -5.13
N ILE A 193 -1.47 -17.75 -5.31
CA ILE A 193 -2.33 -17.30 -4.20
C ILE A 193 -2.62 -18.41 -3.17
N TYR A 194 -2.51 -19.68 -3.59
CA TYR A 194 -2.55 -20.84 -2.73
C TYR A 194 -1.15 -21.42 -2.56
N GLU A 195 -0.78 -21.77 -1.34
CA GLU A 195 0.57 -22.21 -0.96
C GLU A 195 1.04 -23.46 -1.75
N ASP A 196 0.12 -24.32 -2.13
CA ASP A 196 0.39 -25.55 -2.91
C ASP A 196 0.83 -25.29 -4.35
N ASN A 197 0.65 -24.07 -4.85
CA ASN A 197 1.04 -23.66 -6.19
C ASN A 197 2.34 -22.85 -6.22
N CYS A 198 3.01 -22.63 -5.09
CA CYS A 198 4.22 -21.83 -5.04
C CYS A 198 5.39 -22.53 -5.73
N PRO A 199 6.10 -21.87 -6.67
CA PRO A 199 7.18 -22.51 -7.44
C PRO A 199 8.46 -22.68 -6.63
N LEU A 200 8.58 -22.04 -5.50
CA LEU A 200 9.76 -22.09 -4.66
C LEU A 200 9.70 -23.39 -3.84
N THR A 201 10.64 -24.29 -4.04
CA THR A 201 10.70 -25.56 -3.34
C THR A 201 11.22 -25.40 -1.91
N PRO A 202 10.81 -26.29 -0.98
CA PRO A 202 11.16 -26.19 0.46
C PRO A 202 12.63 -26.48 0.80
N GLU A 203 13.54 -26.40 -0.16
CA GLU A 203 14.96 -26.74 0.05
C GLU A 203 15.80 -25.63 0.68
N THR A 204 15.21 -24.46 0.95
CA THR A 204 15.85 -23.41 1.75
C THR A 204 15.56 -23.66 3.24
N PRO A 205 16.58 -23.55 4.13
CA PRO A 205 16.40 -23.77 5.57
C PRO A 205 15.32 -22.90 6.22
N ASP A 206 14.93 -21.81 5.55
CA ASP A 206 13.88 -20.90 5.96
C ASP A 206 12.57 -21.19 5.21
N GLY A 207 12.11 -22.42 5.20
CA GLY A 207 10.98 -22.96 4.44
C GLY A 207 9.68 -22.14 4.38
N ASN A 208 9.68 -20.95 4.98
CA ASN A 208 8.60 -19.98 4.97
C ASN A 208 8.72 -18.95 3.83
N ALA A 209 9.84 -18.88 3.10
CA ALA A 209 10.03 -17.92 2.00
C ALA A 209 9.08 -18.15 0.81
N ASN A 210 8.33 -19.24 0.83
CA ASN A 210 7.50 -19.69 -0.28
C ASN A 210 6.01 -19.39 -0.11
N TYR A 211 5.60 -18.86 1.03
CA TYR A 211 4.21 -18.51 1.25
C TYR A 211 3.89 -17.16 0.59
N VAL A 212 2.75 -17.10 -0.09
CA VAL A 212 2.26 -15.85 -0.67
C VAL A 212 2.09 -14.75 0.37
N ALA A 213 1.82 -15.10 1.62
CA ALA A 213 1.79 -14.14 2.72
C ALA A 213 3.15 -13.46 2.96
N VAL A 214 4.27 -14.18 2.79
CA VAL A 214 5.62 -13.60 2.84
C VAL A 214 5.85 -12.63 1.68
N THR A 215 5.41 -13.01 0.48
CA THR A 215 5.47 -12.12 -0.69
C THR A 215 4.64 -10.86 -0.44
N ILE A 216 3.41 -10.98 0.05
CA ILE A 216 2.57 -9.83 0.38
C ILE A 216 3.24 -8.93 1.43
N ALA A 217 3.79 -9.53 2.49
CA ALA A 217 4.51 -8.78 3.53
C ALA A 217 5.75 -8.07 2.98
N HIS A 218 6.50 -8.71 2.08
CA HIS A 218 7.67 -8.14 1.41
C HIS A 218 7.28 -6.91 0.56
N GLU A 219 6.27 -7.06 -0.29
CA GLU A 219 5.81 -5.97 -1.15
C GLU A 219 5.16 -4.82 -0.37
N LEU A 220 4.45 -5.13 0.73
CA LEU A 220 3.97 -4.11 1.67
C LEU A 220 5.13 -3.39 2.36
N GLY A 221 6.23 -4.09 2.64
CA GLY A 221 7.46 -3.48 3.14
C GLY A 221 7.99 -2.41 2.18
N HIS A 222 8.07 -2.71 0.89
CA HIS A 222 8.45 -1.73 -0.13
C HIS A 222 7.45 -0.57 -0.21
N TYR A 223 6.16 -0.88 -0.19
CA TYR A 223 5.10 0.14 -0.17
C TYR A 223 5.22 1.09 1.02
N LEU A 224 5.74 0.62 2.16
CA LEU A 224 5.99 1.41 3.36
C LEU A 224 7.42 2.03 3.40
N GLY A 225 8.24 1.83 2.37
CA GLY A 225 9.57 2.45 2.24
C GLY A 225 10.76 1.57 2.63
N LEU A 226 10.55 0.30 2.96
CA LEU A 226 11.64 -0.62 3.28
C LEU A 226 12.37 -1.07 2.00
N ARG A 227 13.68 -0.94 1.97
CA ARG A 227 14.54 -1.36 0.85
C ARG A 227 15.23 -2.70 1.15
N HIS A 228 15.65 -3.39 0.08
CA HIS A 228 16.55 -4.53 0.25
C HIS A 228 17.87 -4.10 0.88
N VAL A 229 18.38 -4.89 1.81
CA VAL A 229 19.68 -4.72 2.47
C VAL A 229 20.74 -5.59 1.83
#